data_f8b3c5290e916932ec4db674c2a47092
#
_entry.id   f8b3c5290e916932ec4db674c2a47092
#
_cell.length_a   1.000
_cell.length_b   1.000
_cell.length_c   1.000
_cell.angle_alpha   90.00
_cell.angle_beta   90.00
_cell.angle_gamma   90.00
#
_symmetry.space_group_name_H-M   'P 1'
#
loop_
_entity.id
_entity.type
_entity.pdbx_description
1 polymer ?
#
loop_
_entity_poly.entity_id
_entity_poly.type
_entity_poly.pdbx_seq_one_letter_code
_entity_poly.pdbx_strand_id
1 'polypeptide(L)' 'MENKEEKYYVRSNGERVALSSMDTTHIKNSMAKKMEEMFSSANKDEFSKKLQEVNDLKEEYFKRLNKFYDTLEK' A
#
# COMPACT_ATOMS: atom_id res chain seq x y z
N MET A 1 -6.42 -24.03 -0.60
CA MET A 1 -6.52 -22.94 -1.19
C MET A 1 -6.51 -21.81 -0.32
N GLU A 2 -5.80 -20.86 -0.56
CA GLU A 2 -5.80 -19.89 0.24
C GLU A 2 -6.58 -18.85 -0.16
N ASN A 3 -7.10 -18.17 0.70
CA ASN A 3 -7.92 -17.20 0.57
C ASN A 3 -7.22 -15.98 0.65
N LYS A 4 -6.77 -15.41 -0.39
CA LYS A 4 -6.11 -14.23 -0.33
C LYS A 4 -7.05 -13.17 -0.30
N GLU A 5 -7.07 -12.39 0.74
CA GLU A 5 -7.92 -11.27 0.84
C GLU A 5 -7.39 -10.20 -0.02
N GLU A 6 -8.15 -9.67 -0.94
CA GLU A 6 -7.75 -8.58 -1.80
C GLU A 6 -7.77 -7.29 -1.03
N LYS A 7 -6.70 -6.53 -1.06
CA LYS A 7 -6.63 -5.24 -0.39
C LYS A 7 -6.81 -4.12 -1.38
N TYR A 8 -7.43 -3.03 -0.91
CA TYR A 8 -7.77 -1.92 -1.79
C TYR A 8 -7.23 -0.60 -1.28
N TYR A 9 -6.97 0.28 -2.21
CA TYR A 9 -6.56 1.64 -1.91
C TYR A 9 -7.77 2.52 -2.23
N VAL A 10 -8.14 3.42 -1.32
CA VAL A 10 -9.27 4.31 -1.53
C VAL A 10 -8.76 5.65 -1.98
N ARG A 11 -9.19 6.09 -3.16
CA ARG A 11 -8.78 7.37 -3.70
C ARG A 11 -9.55 8.48 -3.01
N SER A 12 -9.09 9.71 -3.21
CA SER A 12 -9.75 10.85 -2.58
C SER A 12 -11.19 11.02 -3.03
N ASN A 13 -11.55 10.52 -4.21
CA ASN A 13 -12.93 10.60 -4.66
C ASN A 13 -13.78 9.43 -4.17
N GLY A 14 -13.22 8.57 -3.32
CA GLY A 14 -13.95 7.44 -2.79
C GLY A 14 -13.85 6.15 -3.59
N GLU A 15 -13.20 6.20 -4.72
CA GLU A 15 -13.09 5.04 -5.57
C GLU A 15 -12.10 4.04 -4.99
N ARG A 16 -12.42 2.76 -5.06
CA ARG A 16 -11.56 1.73 -4.53
C ARG A 16 -10.81 1.05 -5.67
N VAL A 17 -9.51 0.91 -5.48
CA VAL A 17 -8.67 0.30 -6.49
C VAL A 17 -7.90 -0.83 -5.85
N ALA A 18 -7.93 -2.01 -6.46
CA ALA A 18 -7.21 -3.15 -5.92
C ALA A 18 -5.72 -2.87 -5.97
N LEU A 19 -5.02 -3.15 -4.89
CA LEU A 19 -3.58 -2.89 -4.83
C LEU A 19 -2.85 -3.67 -5.89
N SER A 20 -3.29 -4.88 -6.16
CA SER A 20 -2.62 -5.72 -7.14
C SER A 20 -2.69 -5.16 -8.56
N SER A 21 -3.62 -4.26 -8.82
CA SER A 21 -3.77 -3.69 -10.15
C SER A 21 -3.07 -2.34 -10.30
N MET A 22 -2.48 -1.82 -9.23
CA MET A 22 -1.81 -0.53 -9.31
C MET A 22 -0.39 -0.69 -9.82
N ASP A 23 0.08 0.33 -10.57
CA ASP A 23 1.46 0.33 -11.02
C ASP A 23 2.38 0.44 -9.81
N THR A 24 3.59 -0.09 -9.93
CA THR A 24 4.55 -0.03 -8.82
C THR A 24 4.88 1.41 -8.44
N THR A 25 5.04 2.28 -9.43
CA THR A 25 5.30 3.69 -9.15
C THR A 25 4.12 4.31 -8.39
N HIS A 26 2.91 3.94 -8.78
CA HIS A 26 1.72 4.44 -8.11
C HIS A 26 1.65 3.95 -6.66
N ILE A 27 2.01 2.69 -6.43
CA ILE A 27 2.07 2.13 -5.07
C ILE A 27 3.06 2.93 -4.23
N LYS A 28 4.24 3.19 -4.78
CA LYS A 28 5.27 3.91 -4.07
C LYS A 28 4.82 5.33 -3.72
N ASN A 29 4.24 6.03 -4.69
CA ASN A 29 3.79 7.40 -4.47
C ASN A 29 2.63 7.46 -3.48
N SER A 30 1.72 6.50 -3.56
CA SER A 30 0.59 6.45 -2.64
C SER A 30 1.07 6.17 -1.22
N MET A 31 2.07 5.30 -1.09
CA MET A 31 2.63 4.98 0.22
C MET A 31 3.26 6.23 0.85
N ALA A 32 4.02 6.99 0.05
CA ALA A 32 4.65 8.20 0.56
C ALA A 32 3.61 9.23 1.00
N LYS A 33 2.54 9.36 0.20
CA LYS A 33 1.49 10.30 0.53
C LYS A 33 0.79 9.90 1.84
N LYS A 34 0.50 8.61 2.00
CA LYS A 34 -0.15 8.14 3.21
C LYS A 34 0.76 8.29 4.42
N MET A 35 2.05 8.15 4.24
CA MET A 35 2.99 8.35 5.33
C MET A 35 2.99 9.81 5.79
N GLU A 36 2.93 10.74 4.85
CA GLU A 36 2.85 12.13 5.19
C GLU A 36 1.57 12.43 5.96
N GLU A 37 0.46 11.86 5.51
CA GLU A 37 -0.82 12.05 6.18
C GLU A 37 -0.79 11.45 7.57
N MET A 38 -0.12 10.31 7.72
CA MET A 38 -0.01 9.66 9.00
C MET A 38 0.72 10.54 10.01
N PHE A 39 1.83 11.15 9.59
CA PHE A 39 2.60 12.00 10.48
C PHE A 39 1.91 13.34 10.76
N SER A 40 0.91 13.68 9.96
CA SER A 40 0.16 14.91 10.18
C SER A 40 -1.16 14.64 10.89
N SER A 41 -1.38 13.40 11.33
CA SER A 41 -2.64 13.06 11.97
C SER A 41 -2.87 13.80 13.26
N ALA A 42 -4.11 14.16 13.50
CA ALA A 42 -4.47 14.93 14.68
C ALA A 42 -4.63 14.08 15.93
N ASN A 43 -4.94 12.82 15.75
CA ASN A 43 -5.14 11.94 16.91
C ASN A 43 -4.68 10.53 16.63
N LYS A 44 -4.69 9.74 17.69
CA LYS A 44 -4.18 8.39 17.63
C LYS A 44 -4.97 7.48 16.71
N ASP A 45 -6.29 7.63 16.69
CA ASP A 45 -7.12 6.79 15.85
C ASP A 45 -6.84 7.02 14.38
N GLU A 46 -6.70 8.27 14.01
CA GLU A 46 -6.40 8.61 12.64
C GLU A 46 -5.03 8.11 12.25
N PHE A 47 -4.06 8.24 13.15
CA PHE A 47 -2.71 7.74 12.93
C PHE A 47 -2.74 6.24 12.68
N SER A 48 -3.48 5.49 13.50
CA SER A 48 -3.57 4.04 13.36
C SER A 48 -4.18 3.64 12.03
N LYS A 49 -5.20 4.36 11.60
CA LYS A 49 -5.84 4.06 10.34
C LYS A 49 -4.89 4.28 9.19
N LYS A 50 -4.16 5.39 9.20
CA LYS A 50 -3.20 5.67 8.13
C LYS A 50 -2.05 4.68 8.16
N LEU A 51 -1.64 4.27 9.36
CA LEU A 51 -0.57 3.29 9.48
C LEU A 51 -0.98 1.98 8.83
N GLN A 52 -2.24 1.56 9.00
CA GLN A 52 -2.71 0.34 8.38
C GLN A 52 -2.66 0.46 6.86
N GLU A 53 -3.04 1.60 6.32
CA GLU A 53 -3.00 1.82 4.87
C GLU A 53 -1.57 1.79 4.35
N VAL A 54 -0.65 2.39 5.10
CA VAL A 54 0.76 2.37 4.72
C VAL A 54 1.28 0.93 4.73
N ASN A 55 0.92 0.16 5.74
CA ASN A 55 1.37 -1.22 5.84
C ASN A 55 0.87 -2.06 4.67
N ASP A 56 -0.38 -1.86 4.26
CA ASP A 56 -0.93 -2.58 3.13
C ASP A 56 -0.17 -2.28 1.85
N LEU A 57 0.11 -1.00 1.63
CA LEU A 57 0.86 -0.59 0.44
C LEU A 57 2.30 -1.11 0.51
N LYS A 58 2.88 -1.08 1.69
CA LYS A 58 4.24 -1.55 1.89
C LYS A 58 4.36 -3.05 1.58
N GLU A 59 3.39 -3.82 2.01
CA GLU A 59 3.39 -5.26 1.75
C GLU A 59 3.36 -5.54 0.25
N GLU A 60 2.50 -4.81 -0.45
CA GLU A 60 2.40 -5.00 -1.90
C GLU A 60 3.71 -4.62 -2.58
N TYR A 61 4.32 -3.53 -2.13
CA TYR A 61 5.55 -3.04 -2.72
C TYR A 61 6.69 -4.05 -2.50
N PHE A 62 6.82 -4.56 -1.29
CA PHE A 62 7.87 -5.52 -0.97
C PHE A 62 7.66 -6.85 -1.72
N LYS A 63 6.41 -7.24 -1.89
CA LYS A 63 6.10 -8.43 -2.65
C LYS A 63 6.64 -8.30 -4.07
N ARG A 64 6.49 -7.13 -4.67
CA ARG A 64 6.97 -6.90 -6.02
C ARG A 64 8.49 -6.84 -6.07
N LEU A 65 9.11 -6.26 -5.04
CA LEU A 65 10.56 -6.23 -4.97
C LEU A 65 11.15 -7.62 -4.86
N ASN A 66 10.55 -8.48 -4.05
CA ASN A 66 11.02 -9.84 -3.89
C ASN A 66 10.95 -10.60 -5.20
N LYS A 67 9.88 -10.39 -5.94
CA LYS A 67 9.74 -11.01 -7.22
C LYS A 67 10.81 -10.56 -8.18
N PHE A 68 11.12 -9.27 -8.14
CA PHE A 68 12.13 -8.69 -8.99
C PHE A 68 13.51 -9.27 -8.67
N TYR A 69 13.83 -9.37 -7.39
CA TYR A 69 15.12 -9.92 -6.96
C TYR A 69 15.22 -11.40 -7.33
N ASP A 70 14.14 -12.14 -7.20
CA ASP A 70 14.14 -13.54 -7.59
C ASP A 70 14.48 -13.68 -9.06
N THR A 71 13.94 -12.78 -9.87
CA THR A 71 14.20 -12.79 -11.29
C THR A 71 15.66 -12.51 -11.58
N LEU A 72 16.24 -11.58 -10.85
CA LEU A 72 17.61 -11.21 -11.06
C LEU A 72 18.58 -12.32 -10.69
N GLU A 73 18.20 -13.11 -9.72
CA GLU A 73 19.09 -14.17 -9.27
C GLU A 73 19.10 -15.39 -10.15
N LYS A 74 18.26 -15.46 -11.14
CA LYS A 74 18.20 -16.62 -12.02
C LYS A 74 19.19 -16.57 -13.17
#